data_9a6d7488100a287a6282ef4560dddca4
#
_entry.id   9a6d7488100a287a6282ef4560dddca4
#
_cell.length_a   1.000
_cell.length_b   1.000
_cell.length_c   1.000
_cell.angle_alpha   90.00
_cell.angle_beta   90.00
_cell.angle_gamma   90.00
#
_symmetry.space_group_name_H-M   'P 1'
#
loop_
_entity.id
_entity.type
_entity.pdbx_description
1 polymer ?
#
loop_
_entity_poly.entity_id
_entity_poly.type
_entity_poly.pdbx_seq_one_letter_code
_entity_poly.pdbx_strand_id
1 'polypeptide(L)'
;MTQKILTLLRRLLSRLGHSNKFDVARCSRSSRKSKLILVFCSLNRIFAVVMKSFKDLVQLRRSHRKFTDEPVDAEHVRLIMRAALMAPTSKSGRSWQFFVVDDRSVLERLADAKSMGSQFLKGAPRAIVVAGDDSINDCWIEDCSIAAISMQYQAEELGLGSCWIQMRGRGLTDGTSAQTVIQGILGLPENISVLCVIALGHPADERKPQNEDRLKWENVRIVSSE
;
A
#
# COMPACT_ATOMS: atom_id res chain seq x y z
N MET A 1 17.62 -14.87 -32.00
CA MET A 1 17.00 -14.60 -30.68
C MET A 1 17.34 -13.22 -30.13
N THR A 2 18.51 -12.66 -30.37
CA THR A 2 18.99 -11.35 -29.86
C THR A 2 18.25 -10.10 -30.39
N GLN A 3 17.82 -10.12 -31.67
CA GLN A 3 17.17 -8.95 -32.31
C GLN A 3 15.74 -8.69 -31.79
N LYS A 4 14.99 -9.74 -31.51
CA LYS A 4 13.65 -9.64 -30.95
C LYS A 4 13.64 -9.07 -29.52
N ILE A 5 14.62 -9.47 -28.70
CA ILE A 5 14.79 -8.97 -27.32
C ILE A 5 15.15 -7.50 -27.30
N LEU A 6 16.05 -7.06 -28.19
CA LEU A 6 16.43 -5.63 -28.33
C LEU A 6 15.24 -4.76 -28.78
N THR A 7 14.38 -5.28 -29.62
CA THR A 7 13.20 -4.56 -30.10
C THR A 7 12.13 -4.45 -28.99
N LEU A 8 11.96 -5.49 -28.18
CA LEU A 8 11.06 -5.45 -27.01
C LEU A 8 11.54 -4.45 -25.95
N LEU A 9 12.85 -4.44 -25.66
CA LEU A 9 13.47 -3.50 -24.73
C LEU A 9 13.33 -2.04 -25.21
N ARG A 10 13.46 -1.78 -26.51
CA ARG A 10 13.22 -0.43 -27.07
C ARG A 10 11.77 0.01 -26.90
N ARG A 11 10.80 -0.88 -27.09
CA ARG A 11 9.37 -0.58 -26.88
C ARG A 11 9.03 -0.34 -25.42
N LEU A 12 9.65 -1.07 -24.49
CA LEU A 12 9.49 -0.86 -23.05
C LEU A 12 10.10 0.48 -22.60
N LEU A 13 11.32 0.78 -23.03
CA LEU A 13 12.01 2.03 -22.66
C LEU A 13 11.33 3.28 -23.23
N SER A 14 10.73 3.20 -24.43
CA SER A 14 9.95 4.30 -25.00
C SER A 14 8.64 4.57 -24.26
N ARG A 15 8.04 3.56 -23.64
CA ARG A 15 6.83 3.70 -22.79
C ARG A 15 7.12 4.28 -21.41
N LEU A 16 8.35 4.16 -20.93
CA LEU A 16 8.78 4.66 -19.62
C LEU A 16 9.31 6.10 -19.63
N GLY A 17 9.18 6.82 -20.75
CA GLY A 17 9.54 8.25 -20.84
C GLY A 17 11.03 8.57 -20.67
N HIS A 18 11.92 7.57 -20.66
CA HIS A 18 13.37 7.79 -20.50
C HIS A 18 14.06 7.99 -21.84
N SER A 19 14.23 9.25 -22.20
CA SER A 19 15.05 9.69 -23.35
C SER A 19 16.54 9.65 -23.01
N ASN A 20 17.11 8.50 -22.70
CA ASN A 20 18.55 8.35 -22.67
C ASN A 20 18.98 7.62 -23.96
N LYS A 21 19.73 8.34 -24.80
CA LYS A 21 20.35 7.81 -26.02
C LYS A 21 21.30 6.66 -25.66
N PHE A 22 20.77 5.44 -25.68
CA PHE A 22 21.57 4.24 -25.57
C PHE A 22 22.38 4.10 -26.87
N ASP A 23 23.69 4.26 -26.78
CA ASP A 23 24.57 4.19 -27.94
C ASP A 23 24.72 2.74 -28.41
N VAL A 24 23.79 2.31 -29.26
CA VAL A 24 23.70 0.96 -29.83
C VAL A 24 24.91 0.64 -30.74
N ALA A 25 25.65 1.68 -31.22
CA ALA A 25 26.80 1.51 -32.09
C ALA A 25 28.01 0.87 -31.36
N ARG A 26 28.11 1.07 -30.03
CA ARG A 26 29.20 0.49 -29.23
C ARG A 26 29.02 -1.01 -28.92
N CYS A 27 27.81 -1.53 -29.07
CA CYS A 27 27.46 -2.92 -28.73
C CYS A 27 27.76 -3.90 -29.89
N SER A 28 28.02 -3.44 -31.10
CA SER A 28 28.20 -4.29 -32.29
C SER A 28 29.56 -5.01 -32.39
N ARG A 29 30.60 -4.53 -31.68
CA ARG A 29 31.99 -5.04 -31.78
C ARG A 29 32.40 -5.98 -30.59
N SER A 30 31.52 -6.29 -29.68
CA SER A 30 31.85 -7.10 -28.48
C SER A 30 31.48 -8.57 -28.64
N SER A 31 32.19 -9.46 -27.94
CA SER A 31 31.94 -10.90 -27.93
C SER A 31 30.52 -11.24 -27.41
N ARG A 32 29.99 -12.45 -27.76
CA ARG A 32 28.66 -12.91 -27.26
C ARG A 32 28.54 -12.87 -25.73
N LYS A 33 29.61 -13.20 -24.99
CA LYS A 33 29.65 -13.16 -23.51
C LYS A 33 29.55 -11.73 -22.98
N SER A 34 30.30 -10.79 -23.57
CA SER A 34 30.26 -9.38 -23.16
C SER A 34 28.91 -8.71 -23.47
N LYS A 35 28.25 -9.13 -24.57
CA LYS A 35 26.88 -8.67 -24.90
C LYS A 35 25.86 -9.17 -23.89
N LEU A 36 25.99 -10.42 -23.43
CA LEU A 36 25.11 -11.00 -22.44
C LEU A 36 25.27 -10.31 -21.08
N ILE A 37 26.50 -10.04 -20.66
CA ILE A 37 26.82 -9.31 -19.41
C ILE A 37 26.28 -7.87 -19.47
N LEU A 38 26.43 -7.16 -20.57
CA LEU A 38 25.89 -5.79 -20.73
C LEU A 38 24.35 -5.79 -20.68
N VAL A 39 23.68 -6.78 -21.28
CA VAL A 39 22.22 -6.93 -21.19
C VAL A 39 21.81 -7.25 -19.76
N PHE A 40 22.52 -8.13 -19.06
CA PHE A 40 22.24 -8.45 -17.64
C PHE A 40 22.48 -7.26 -16.71
N CYS A 41 23.58 -6.50 -16.91
CA CYS A 41 23.84 -5.27 -16.16
C CYS A 41 22.81 -4.19 -16.45
N SER A 42 22.35 -4.08 -17.69
CA SER A 42 21.30 -3.12 -18.06
C SER A 42 19.93 -3.53 -17.50
N LEU A 43 19.61 -4.83 -17.52
CA LEU A 43 18.40 -5.36 -16.90
C LEU A 43 18.43 -5.18 -15.37
N ASN A 44 19.56 -5.48 -14.71
CA ASN A 44 19.70 -5.23 -13.27
C ASN A 44 19.63 -3.74 -12.92
N ARG A 45 20.17 -2.83 -13.75
CA ARG A 45 19.99 -1.39 -13.56
C ARG A 45 18.55 -0.94 -13.79
N ILE A 46 17.85 -1.48 -14.78
CA ILE A 46 16.44 -1.20 -15.04
C ILE A 46 15.58 -1.76 -13.89
N PHE A 47 15.86 -2.96 -13.40
CA PHE A 47 15.20 -3.52 -12.21
C PHE A 47 15.50 -2.69 -10.95
N ALA A 48 16.73 -2.23 -10.74
CA ALA A 48 17.09 -1.36 -9.62
C ALA A 48 16.44 0.03 -9.69
N VAL A 49 16.13 0.52 -10.90
CA VAL A 49 15.41 1.80 -11.12
C VAL A 49 13.90 1.64 -10.89
N VAL A 50 13.35 0.42 -11.02
CA VAL A 50 11.90 0.15 -10.87
C VAL A 50 11.54 -0.28 -9.46
N MET A 51 12.46 -0.86 -8.68
CA MET A 51 12.20 -1.26 -7.30
C MET A 51 12.46 -0.09 -6.34
N LYS A 52 11.39 0.48 -5.79
CA LYS A 52 11.49 1.44 -4.68
C LYS A 52 12.16 0.76 -3.48
N SER A 53 13.19 1.38 -2.92
CA SER A 53 13.75 0.91 -1.65
C SER A 53 12.75 1.17 -0.51
N PHE A 54 12.93 0.51 0.64
CA PHE A 54 12.07 0.80 1.80
C PHE A 54 12.18 2.27 2.23
N LYS A 55 13.37 2.88 2.12
CA LYS A 55 13.57 4.31 2.35
C LYS A 55 12.67 5.16 1.44
N ASP A 56 12.60 4.81 0.15
CA ASP A 56 11.76 5.53 -0.82
C ASP A 56 10.28 5.33 -0.50
N LEU A 57 9.86 4.11 -0.14
CA LEU A 57 8.47 3.83 0.25
C LEU A 57 8.03 4.65 1.46
N VAL A 58 8.88 4.77 2.48
CA VAL A 58 8.60 5.60 3.68
C VAL A 58 8.41 7.06 3.30
N GLN A 59 9.23 7.60 2.39
CA GLN A 59 9.17 8.98 1.96
C GLN A 59 7.99 9.25 1.01
N LEU A 60 7.72 8.33 0.07
CA LEU A 60 6.71 8.49 -0.98
C LEU A 60 5.29 8.22 -0.50
N ARG A 61 5.09 7.24 0.40
CA ARG A 61 3.76 6.87 0.87
C ARG A 61 3.02 8.07 1.46
N ARG A 62 1.88 8.40 0.86
CA ARG A 62 1.00 9.48 1.31
C ARG A 62 -0.46 8.98 1.39
N SER A 63 -1.27 9.69 2.15
CA SER A 63 -2.72 9.44 2.22
C SER A 63 -3.42 10.04 1.01
N HIS A 64 -3.89 9.18 0.10
CA HIS A 64 -4.71 9.55 -1.06
C HIS A 64 -6.20 9.45 -0.73
N ARG A 65 -6.96 10.45 -1.10
CA ARG A 65 -8.41 10.54 -0.85
C ARG A 65 -9.22 10.79 -2.12
N LYS A 66 -8.54 10.76 -3.26
CA LYS A 66 -9.15 10.79 -4.59
C LYS A 66 -8.60 9.63 -5.38
N PHE A 67 -9.48 8.87 -5.97
CA PHE A 67 -9.15 7.68 -6.72
C PHE A 67 -9.80 7.75 -8.11
N THR A 68 -9.25 7.04 -9.08
CA THR A 68 -9.91 6.80 -10.36
C THR A 68 -10.89 5.66 -10.22
N ASP A 69 -11.77 5.49 -11.20
CA ASP A 69 -12.70 4.35 -11.25
C ASP A 69 -12.02 3.05 -11.75
N GLU A 70 -10.71 3.10 -12.03
CA GLU A 70 -9.96 1.94 -12.47
C GLU A 70 -9.94 0.87 -11.37
N PRO A 71 -10.35 -0.38 -11.68
CA PRO A 71 -10.38 -1.44 -10.70
C PRO A 71 -8.95 -1.82 -10.27
N VAL A 72 -8.80 -2.18 -9.00
CA VAL A 72 -7.54 -2.71 -8.47
C VAL A 72 -7.41 -4.16 -8.91
N ASP A 73 -6.28 -4.50 -9.55
CA ASP A 73 -5.96 -5.86 -9.99
C ASP A 73 -5.99 -6.85 -8.81
N ALA A 74 -6.53 -8.05 -9.06
CA ALA A 74 -6.64 -9.10 -8.04
C ALA A 74 -5.27 -9.55 -7.51
N GLU A 75 -4.24 -9.56 -8.36
CA GLU A 75 -2.88 -9.89 -7.95
C GLU A 75 -2.29 -8.79 -7.04
N HIS A 76 -2.58 -7.52 -7.30
CA HIS A 76 -2.20 -6.42 -6.41
C HIS A 76 -2.85 -6.59 -5.03
N VAL A 77 -4.15 -6.92 -4.99
CA VAL A 77 -4.84 -7.22 -3.72
C VAL A 77 -4.18 -8.38 -2.99
N ARG A 78 -3.85 -9.47 -3.72
CA ARG A 78 -3.18 -10.64 -3.14
C ARG A 78 -1.83 -10.27 -2.52
N LEU A 79 -1.02 -9.44 -3.18
CA LEU A 79 0.27 -8.98 -2.66
C LEU A 79 0.10 -8.10 -1.41
N ILE A 80 -0.89 -7.20 -1.41
CA ILE A 80 -1.20 -6.34 -0.26
C ILE A 80 -1.65 -7.20 0.94
N MET A 81 -2.53 -8.18 0.71
CA MET A 81 -2.96 -9.09 1.77
C MET A 81 -1.81 -9.97 2.27
N ARG A 82 -0.92 -10.42 1.37
CA ARG A 82 0.30 -11.14 1.75
C ARG A 82 1.19 -10.31 2.69
N ALA A 83 1.37 -9.01 2.42
CA ALA A 83 2.15 -8.12 3.29
C ALA A 83 1.51 -8.00 4.69
N ALA A 84 0.18 -7.90 4.77
CA ALA A 84 -0.56 -7.89 6.03
C ALA A 84 -0.41 -9.19 6.81
N LEU A 85 -0.56 -10.34 6.14
CA LEU A 85 -0.48 -11.67 6.75
C LEU A 85 0.94 -12.05 7.22
N MET A 86 1.96 -11.36 6.69
CA MET A 86 3.37 -11.50 7.10
C MET A 86 3.77 -10.53 8.22
N ALA A 87 2.88 -9.61 8.61
CA ALA A 87 3.14 -8.68 9.69
C ALA A 87 3.37 -9.42 11.01
N PRO A 88 4.33 -8.98 11.85
CA PRO A 88 4.53 -9.57 13.17
C PRO A 88 3.33 -9.32 14.06
N THR A 89 3.10 -10.25 15.00
CA THR A 89 2.04 -10.14 16.01
C THR A 89 2.57 -10.49 17.39
N SER A 90 1.96 -9.90 18.42
CA SER A 90 2.24 -10.24 19.82
C SER A 90 2.01 -11.72 20.05
N LYS A 91 2.97 -12.39 20.68
CA LYS A 91 2.89 -13.84 21.03
C LYS A 91 2.54 -14.75 19.84
N SER A 92 2.77 -14.29 18.61
CA SER A 92 2.30 -14.93 17.36
C SER A 92 0.79 -15.20 17.32
N GLY A 93 0.00 -14.38 18.00
CA GLY A 93 -1.44 -14.57 18.22
C GLY A 93 -2.28 -14.48 16.94
N ARG A 94 -1.83 -13.64 15.95
CA ARG A 94 -2.48 -13.50 14.63
C ARG A 94 -4.00 -13.31 14.74
N SER A 95 -4.43 -12.48 15.71
CA SER A 95 -5.84 -12.21 15.98
C SER A 95 -6.51 -11.32 14.94
N TRP A 96 -5.71 -10.69 14.03
CA TRP A 96 -6.23 -9.82 12.99
C TRP A 96 -7.06 -10.57 11.95
N GLN A 97 -8.10 -9.88 11.46
CA GLN A 97 -8.96 -10.30 10.36
C GLN A 97 -9.09 -9.16 9.35
N PHE A 98 -9.15 -9.51 8.07
CA PHE A 98 -9.20 -8.55 6.98
C PHE A 98 -10.38 -8.85 6.08
N PHE A 99 -11.20 -7.82 5.80
CA PHE A 99 -12.36 -7.94 4.92
C PHE A 99 -12.12 -7.03 3.71
N VAL A 100 -11.90 -7.65 2.56
CA VAL A 100 -11.71 -6.94 1.29
C VAL A 100 -13.08 -6.65 0.69
N VAL A 101 -13.36 -5.38 0.43
CA VAL A 101 -14.65 -4.89 -0.05
C VAL A 101 -14.45 -4.18 -1.39
N ASP A 102 -15.21 -4.59 -2.41
CA ASP A 102 -15.33 -3.95 -3.74
C ASP A 102 -16.79 -3.71 -4.16
N ASP A 103 -17.75 -4.19 -3.38
CA ASP A 103 -19.16 -3.86 -3.58
C ASP A 103 -19.42 -2.40 -3.27
N ARG A 104 -19.96 -1.67 -4.26
CA ARG A 104 -20.20 -0.23 -4.17
C ARG A 104 -21.14 0.16 -3.03
N SER A 105 -22.21 -0.61 -2.85
CA SER A 105 -23.21 -0.35 -1.81
C SER A 105 -22.62 -0.54 -0.41
N VAL A 106 -21.73 -1.52 -0.25
CA VAL A 106 -21.02 -1.76 1.01
C VAL A 106 -20.01 -0.64 1.26
N LEU A 107 -19.25 -0.19 0.25
CA LEU A 107 -18.31 0.93 0.37
C LEU A 107 -19.02 2.22 0.79
N GLU A 108 -20.20 2.51 0.24
CA GLU A 108 -21.03 3.66 0.62
C GLU A 108 -21.49 3.56 2.08
N ARG A 109 -21.98 2.41 2.50
CA ARG A 109 -22.38 2.17 3.89
C ARG A 109 -21.20 2.29 4.87
N LEU A 110 -20.02 1.79 4.50
CA LEU A 110 -18.79 1.94 5.30
C LEU A 110 -18.36 3.43 5.38
N ALA A 111 -18.54 4.20 4.32
CA ALA A 111 -18.26 5.64 4.32
C ALA A 111 -19.16 6.40 5.32
N ASP A 112 -20.39 5.92 5.49
CA ASP A 112 -21.38 6.52 6.38
C ASP A 112 -21.35 5.95 7.82
N ALA A 113 -20.41 5.02 8.13
CA ALA A 113 -20.29 4.42 9.46
C ALA A 113 -19.81 5.39 10.55
N LYS A 114 -19.37 6.59 10.20
CA LYS A 114 -19.05 7.67 11.14
C LYS A 114 -19.39 9.02 10.56
N SER A 115 -19.56 10.00 11.43
CA SER A 115 -20.07 11.34 11.07
C SER A 115 -19.15 12.15 10.15
N MET A 116 -17.81 11.98 10.24
CA MET A 116 -16.85 12.81 9.48
C MET A 116 -15.60 12.04 9.05
N GLY A 117 -14.99 12.46 7.90
CA GLY A 117 -13.67 12.05 7.48
C GLY A 117 -13.58 10.67 6.81
N SER A 118 -14.72 10.10 6.39
CA SER A 118 -14.82 8.82 5.66
C SER A 118 -15.48 8.94 4.29
N GLN A 119 -16.13 10.06 3.99
CA GLN A 119 -16.96 10.24 2.78
C GLN A 119 -16.20 9.99 1.46
N PHE A 120 -14.90 10.26 1.43
CA PHE A 120 -14.06 9.98 0.24
C PHE A 120 -13.98 8.47 -0.09
N LEU A 121 -14.35 7.58 0.84
CA LEU A 121 -14.40 6.14 0.59
C LEU A 121 -15.45 5.78 -0.48
N LYS A 122 -16.49 6.61 -0.63
CA LYS A 122 -17.47 6.47 -1.71
C LYS A 122 -16.84 6.55 -3.11
N GLY A 123 -15.69 7.21 -3.25
CA GLY A 123 -14.93 7.32 -4.49
C GLY A 123 -13.79 6.31 -4.63
N ALA A 124 -13.58 5.43 -3.66
CA ALA A 124 -12.56 4.39 -3.76
C ALA A 124 -13.12 3.15 -4.47
N PRO A 125 -12.36 2.51 -5.39
CA PRO A 125 -12.79 1.27 -6.03
C PRO A 125 -12.72 0.07 -5.09
N ARG A 126 -11.98 0.18 -3.97
CA ARG A 126 -11.79 -0.91 -3.01
C ARG A 126 -11.48 -0.41 -1.62
N ALA A 127 -11.84 -1.20 -0.61
CA ALA A 127 -11.44 -0.99 0.77
C ALA A 127 -11.04 -2.29 1.44
N ILE A 128 -10.24 -2.19 2.50
CA ILE A 128 -9.92 -3.31 3.39
C ILE A 128 -10.30 -2.89 4.79
N VAL A 129 -11.28 -3.56 5.39
CA VAL A 129 -11.59 -3.40 6.81
C VAL A 129 -10.60 -4.22 7.61
N VAL A 130 -9.93 -3.56 8.55
CA VAL A 130 -8.93 -4.16 9.44
C VAL A 130 -9.55 -4.31 10.81
N ALA A 131 -9.69 -5.54 11.26
CA ALA A 131 -10.30 -5.91 12.52
C ALA A 131 -9.44 -6.95 13.23
N GLY A 132 -9.68 -7.15 14.51
CA GLY A 132 -9.01 -8.16 15.31
C GLY A 132 -9.97 -8.81 16.31
N ASP A 133 -9.70 -10.06 16.63
CA ASP A 133 -10.35 -10.74 17.73
C ASP A 133 -9.70 -10.30 19.05
N ASP A 134 -10.38 -9.44 19.79
CA ASP A 134 -9.88 -8.85 21.03
C ASP A 134 -9.94 -9.82 22.22
N SER A 135 -10.64 -10.94 22.07
CA SER A 135 -10.66 -12.02 23.06
C SER A 135 -9.41 -12.90 23.04
N ILE A 136 -8.69 -12.93 21.89
CA ILE A 136 -7.49 -13.74 21.71
C ILE A 136 -6.24 -13.00 22.23
N ASN A 137 -6.15 -11.68 21.98
CA ASN A 137 -4.93 -10.92 22.24
C ASN A 137 -5.24 -9.47 22.62
N ASP A 138 -4.73 -9.06 23.76
CA ASP A 138 -4.79 -7.67 24.27
C ASP A 138 -4.05 -6.65 23.39
N CYS A 139 -3.02 -7.09 22.63
CA CYS A 139 -2.27 -6.28 21.67
C CYS A 139 -2.87 -6.28 20.26
N TRP A 140 -4.15 -6.64 20.09
CA TRP A 140 -4.79 -6.69 18.77
C TRP A 140 -4.74 -5.36 18.01
N ILE A 141 -4.74 -4.24 18.72
CA ILE A 141 -4.68 -2.89 18.12
C ILE A 141 -3.32 -2.65 17.45
N GLU A 142 -2.25 -2.97 18.15
CA GLU A 142 -0.88 -2.86 17.66
C GLU A 142 -0.65 -3.80 16.49
N ASP A 143 -1.06 -5.06 16.63
CA ASP A 143 -0.94 -6.09 15.58
C ASP A 143 -1.69 -5.67 14.31
N CYS A 144 -2.92 -5.20 14.43
CA CYS A 144 -3.71 -4.69 13.32
C CYS A 144 -3.09 -3.42 12.70
N SER A 145 -2.49 -2.54 13.52
CA SER A 145 -1.84 -1.32 13.04
C SER A 145 -0.59 -1.63 12.23
N ILE A 146 0.22 -2.59 12.67
CA ILE A 146 1.41 -3.05 11.95
C ILE A 146 1.02 -3.70 10.62
N ALA A 147 -0.02 -4.52 10.61
CA ALA A 147 -0.55 -5.13 9.39
C ALA A 147 -1.07 -4.05 8.42
N ALA A 148 -1.82 -3.07 8.90
CA ALA A 148 -2.37 -1.99 8.09
C ALA A 148 -1.28 -1.12 7.44
N ILE A 149 -0.21 -0.77 8.17
CA ILE A 149 0.90 0.00 7.56
C ILE A 149 1.67 -0.85 6.55
N SER A 150 1.81 -2.15 6.77
CA SER A 150 2.44 -3.08 5.81
C SER A 150 1.66 -3.13 4.50
N MET A 151 0.31 -3.16 4.56
CA MET A 151 -0.56 -3.02 3.38
C MET A 151 -0.31 -1.72 2.64
N GLN A 152 -0.18 -0.59 3.35
CA GLN A 152 -0.01 0.72 2.73
C GLN A 152 1.35 0.87 2.03
N TYR A 153 2.42 0.28 2.58
CA TYR A 153 3.72 0.25 1.90
C TYR A 153 3.70 -0.65 0.66
N GLN A 154 3.03 -1.81 0.74
CA GLN A 154 2.86 -2.67 -0.42
C GLN A 154 2.02 -2.00 -1.51
N ALA A 155 0.96 -1.27 -1.14
CA ALA A 155 0.16 -0.49 -2.08
C ALA A 155 1.01 0.59 -2.78
N GLU A 156 1.85 1.33 -2.02
CA GLU A 156 2.76 2.35 -2.57
C GLU A 156 3.80 1.75 -3.53
N GLU A 157 4.34 0.56 -3.21
CA GLU A 157 5.26 -0.16 -4.10
C GLU A 157 4.60 -0.50 -5.44
N LEU A 158 3.33 -0.92 -5.40
CA LEU A 158 2.52 -1.28 -6.57
C LEU A 158 1.99 -0.04 -7.34
N GLY A 159 2.30 1.18 -6.89
CA GLY A 159 1.81 2.42 -7.49
C GLY A 159 0.35 2.73 -7.17
N LEU A 160 -0.22 2.08 -6.15
CA LEU A 160 -1.57 2.34 -5.67
C LEU A 160 -1.57 3.40 -4.55
N GLY A 161 -2.61 4.20 -4.54
CA GLY A 161 -2.92 5.12 -3.45
C GLY A 161 -3.68 4.39 -2.34
N SER A 162 -3.40 4.77 -1.09
CA SER A 162 -4.13 4.26 0.07
C SER A 162 -4.38 5.36 1.10
N CYS A 163 -5.40 5.17 1.95
CA CYS A 163 -5.66 6.04 3.08
C CYS A 163 -6.23 5.27 4.26
N TRP A 164 -5.63 5.46 5.43
CA TRP A 164 -6.17 4.99 6.71
C TRP A 164 -7.39 5.82 7.11
N ILE A 165 -8.50 5.17 7.40
CA ILE A 165 -9.73 5.75 7.93
C ILE A 165 -9.93 5.18 9.33
N GLN A 166 -9.69 5.99 10.35
CA GLN A 166 -9.87 5.58 11.74
C GLN A 166 -11.35 5.28 12.03
N MET A 167 -11.62 4.08 12.57
CA MET A 167 -12.96 3.65 12.99
C MET A 167 -13.04 3.47 14.51
N ARG A 168 -12.05 2.82 15.11
CA ARG A 168 -11.98 2.66 16.56
C ARG A 168 -12.06 4.01 17.28
N GLY A 169 -12.97 4.11 18.26
CA GLY A 169 -13.20 5.36 18.98
C GLY A 169 -13.87 6.47 18.15
N ARG A 170 -14.51 6.11 17.05
CA ARG A 170 -15.33 7.00 16.21
C ARG A 170 -16.75 6.47 16.12
N GLY A 171 -17.69 7.32 15.67
CA GLY A 171 -19.09 6.95 15.54
C GLY A 171 -19.95 8.03 14.90
N LEU A 172 -21.22 7.81 14.97
CA LEU A 172 -22.26 8.72 14.49
C LEU A 172 -22.58 9.81 15.54
N THR A 173 -23.32 10.81 15.15
CA THR A 173 -23.72 11.93 16.02
C THR A 173 -24.71 11.53 17.11
N ASP A 174 -25.43 10.42 16.91
CA ASP A 174 -26.37 9.83 17.87
C ASP A 174 -25.69 8.97 18.97
N GLY A 175 -24.35 8.86 18.93
CA GLY A 175 -23.57 8.05 19.86
C GLY A 175 -23.32 6.61 19.41
N THR A 176 -23.89 6.17 18.29
CA THR A 176 -23.65 4.83 17.74
C THR A 176 -22.17 4.69 17.31
N SER A 177 -21.47 3.67 17.79
CA SER A 177 -20.07 3.45 17.44
C SER A 177 -19.91 3.03 15.98
N ALA A 178 -18.83 3.50 15.31
CA ALA A 178 -18.49 3.05 13.96
C ALA A 178 -18.27 1.53 13.92
N GLN A 179 -17.75 0.95 14.98
CA GLN A 179 -17.58 -0.50 15.12
C GLN A 179 -18.94 -1.21 15.01
N THR A 180 -19.93 -0.80 15.78
CA THR A 180 -21.30 -1.39 15.76
C THR A 180 -21.90 -1.31 14.36
N VAL A 181 -21.76 -0.17 13.70
CA VAL A 181 -22.25 0.01 12.32
C VAL A 181 -21.56 -0.96 11.37
N ILE A 182 -20.23 -1.07 11.43
CA ILE A 182 -19.45 -1.94 10.53
C ILE A 182 -19.71 -3.42 10.83
N GLN A 183 -19.83 -3.79 12.10
CA GLN A 183 -20.23 -5.15 12.48
C GLN A 183 -21.58 -5.53 11.86
N GLY A 184 -22.57 -4.64 11.92
CA GLY A 184 -23.87 -4.85 11.28
C GLY A 184 -23.81 -4.88 9.75
N ILE A 185 -22.91 -4.12 9.11
CA ILE A 185 -22.72 -4.13 7.66
C ILE A 185 -22.15 -5.47 7.18
N LEU A 186 -21.16 -5.98 7.89
CA LEU A 186 -20.37 -7.16 7.49
C LEU A 186 -20.82 -8.44 8.20
N GLY A 187 -21.80 -8.39 9.11
CA GLY A 187 -22.23 -9.54 9.87
C GLY A 187 -21.19 -10.09 10.84
N LEU A 188 -20.38 -9.23 11.46
CA LEU A 188 -19.28 -9.64 12.32
C LEU A 188 -19.80 -9.94 13.75
N PRO A 189 -19.24 -10.95 14.42
CA PRO A 189 -19.54 -11.22 15.82
C PRO A 189 -18.95 -10.15 16.75
N GLU A 190 -19.45 -10.08 17.99
CA GLU A 190 -19.09 -9.03 18.96
C GLU A 190 -17.61 -9.01 19.33
N ASN A 191 -16.95 -10.17 19.36
CA ASN A 191 -15.53 -10.31 19.67
C ASN A 191 -14.60 -9.87 18.52
N ILE A 192 -15.13 -9.49 17.36
CA ILE A 192 -14.36 -8.93 16.26
C ILE A 192 -14.44 -7.41 16.30
N SER A 193 -13.41 -6.82 16.88
CA SER A 193 -13.28 -5.37 17.04
C SER A 193 -12.65 -4.71 15.81
N VAL A 194 -13.27 -3.63 15.33
CA VAL A 194 -12.82 -2.92 14.12
C VAL A 194 -11.84 -1.81 14.47
N LEU A 195 -10.64 -1.85 13.89
CA LEU A 195 -9.63 -0.81 14.06
C LEU A 195 -9.80 0.34 13.07
N CYS A 196 -9.76 0.02 11.78
CA CYS A 196 -9.76 1.01 10.71
C CYS A 196 -10.26 0.41 9.39
N VAL A 197 -10.47 1.28 8.42
CA VAL A 197 -10.67 0.92 7.01
C VAL A 197 -9.53 1.53 6.18
N ILE A 198 -8.91 0.75 5.33
CA ILE A 198 -7.92 1.22 4.35
C ILE A 198 -8.64 1.39 3.01
N ALA A 199 -8.84 2.65 2.59
CA ALA A 199 -9.24 2.94 1.22
C ALA A 199 -8.08 2.64 0.26
N LEU A 200 -8.37 2.03 -0.90
CA LEU A 200 -7.38 1.56 -1.86
C LEU A 200 -7.87 1.82 -3.29
N GLY A 201 -6.95 2.26 -4.17
CA GLY A 201 -7.24 2.49 -5.58
C GLY A 201 -6.10 3.17 -6.31
N HIS A 202 -6.26 3.40 -7.62
CA HIS A 202 -5.33 4.22 -8.39
C HIS A 202 -5.51 5.69 -8.02
N PRO A 203 -4.43 6.40 -7.60
CA PRO A 203 -4.57 7.77 -7.12
C PRO A 203 -4.94 8.72 -8.26
N ALA A 204 -5.94 9.59 -8.04
CA ALA A 204 -6.36 10.64 -8.97
C ALA A 204 -5.76 12.01 -8.58
N ASP A 205 -4.94 12.06 -7.54
CA ASP A 205 -4.25 13.26 -7.07
C ASP A 205 -2.75 12.99 -6.90
N GLU A 206 -1.94 14.00 -7.19
CA GLU A 206 -0.52 13.95 -6.89
C GLU A 206 -0.26 14.38 -5.45
N ARG A 207 0.61 13.67 -4.77
CA ARG A 207 1.05 13.99 -3.42
C ARG A 207 2.57 14.17 -3.38
N LYS A 208 3.01 15.31 -2.85
CA LYS A 208 4.44 15.54 -2.63
C LYS A 208 4.98 14.53 -1.62
N PRO A 209 6.19 13.98 -1.83
CA PRO A 209 6.86 13.15 -0.83
C PRO A 209 6.95 13.83 0.54
N GLN A 210 7.22 13.06 1.59
CA GLN A 210 7.53 13.61 2.90
C GLN A 210 8.77 14.52 2.79
N ASN A 211 8.71 15.69 3.43
CA ASN A 211 9.86 16.59 3.49
C ASN A 211 10.75 16.21 4.67
N GLU A 212 11.98 15.81 4.41
CA GLU A 212 12.96 15.42 5.42
C GLU A 212 13.34 16.59 6.35
N ASP A 213 13.31 17.85 5.86
CA ASP A 213 13.57 19.03 6.69
C ASP A 213 12.52 19.28 7.79
N ARG A 214 11.37 18.60 7.70
CA ARG A 214 10.28 18.70 8.69
C ARG A 214 10.27 17.54 9.67
N LEU A 215 11.25 16.68 9.63
CA LEU A 215 11.40 15.60 10.59
C LEU A 215 11.75 16.17 11.96
N LYS A 216 10.99 15.77 12.97
CA LYS A 216 11.16 16.25 14.34
C LYS A 216 12.24 15.44 15.07
N TRP A 217 13.48 15.66 14.67
CA TRP A 217 14.64 15.01 15.29
C TRP A 217 14.77 15.31 16.78
N GLU A 218 14.22 16.44 17.25
CA GLU A 218 14.11 16.80 18.65
C GLU A 218 13.31 15.81 19.51
N ASN A 219 12.51 14.96 18.89
CA ASN A 219 11.79 13.87 19.57
C ASN A 219 12.62 12.60 19.72
N VAL A 220 13.82 12.54 19.12
CA VAL A 220 14.73 11.39 19.21
C VAL A 220 15.75 11.69 20.30
N ARG A 221 15.84 10.82 21.30
CA ARG A 221 16.81 10.92 22.38
C ARG A 221 17.68 9.67 22.38
N ILE A 222 19.00 9.88 22.33
CA ILE A 222 19.97 8.80 22.48
C ILE A 222 20.32 8.76 23.97
N VAL A 223 20.07 7.63 24.62
CA VAL A 223 20.48 7.39 25.99
C VAL A 223 21.73 6.51 25.94
N SER A 224 22.87 7.07 26.25
CA SER A 224 24.15 6.36 26.40
C SER A 224 24.54 6.32 27.87
N SER A 225 25.17 5.24 28.32
CA SER A 225 25.91 5.24 29.61
C SER A 225 27.12 6.14 29.46
N GLU A 226 27.38 7.02 30.43
CA GLU A 226 28.63 7.73 30.59
C GLU A 226 29.80 6.75 30.87
#